data_4ec745d0d0f9f309ef2359a469bcbaeb
#
_entry.id   4ec745d0d0f9f309ef2359a469bcbaeb
#
_cell.length_a   1.000
_cell.length_b   1.000
_cell.length_c   1.000
_cell.angle_alpha   90.00
_cell.angle_beta   90.00
_cell.angle_gamma   90.00
#
_symmetry.space_group_name_H-M   'P 1'
#
loop_
_entity.id
_entity.type
_entity.pdbx_description
1 polymer ?
#
loop_
_entity_poly.entity_id
_entity_poly.type
_entity_poly.pdbx_seq_one_letter_code
_entity_poly.pdbx_strand_id
1 'polypeptide(L)'
;MQNNKLKKIIILCLKIIAIEECLTFVVLHYFFEIKPFTISPIVIVSFLVLFILNYLTKNYQKKDYFKISHIPLVVILLFFVIHLRAGIIWALNTFPLNDANMVLLTLQEPFDDFAYLMVKQYLETTIPQTAVVSIILLLFVYVLLNSTKKRLAFIGMYFITTIVFVFIDIPVLNYIYILSNEPEKQSSYSKFFVENYVNPDSVKITLPEEKRNLILIYLESLETTFADKEHGGNQDSNLIPEITELAKENISFGKHESHIGGGLDASGSTSTFTTMHTRSLGIPHIVNYRNTPILHYYKSFYKILNENGYKQIFFQGNPGLYNQFRNFVIDQKVDEVYGPEDLIERLDLDVETLIKNQGYKTVQDKDAFKFATTILDTISEPFSLTFFTIDTHAPHGMYDPDCIKIENEKDADEQLKVTARCVSRELDKFLISLKSKTFYENTSIVIFGDHRFMGTRLVKDFPDRKWVNIFINVSKIPSVEEKRRFSDIDMFPTILSAMGFSIKGNKLGLGTDLFSEEKTLVEKMGLDSLNKEIDKISGHLVYESYLLKKNLKEK
;
A
#
# COMPACT_ATOMS: atom_id res chain seq x y z
N MET A 1 23.49 52.71 2.68
CA MET A 1 23.64 52.08 1.34
C MET A 1 23.42 50.56 1.34
N GLN A 2 23.84 49.80 2.34
CA GLN A 2 23.69 48.33 2.40
C GLN A 2 22.23 47.84 2.48
N ASN A 3 21.35 48.51 3.24
CA ASN A 3 19.93 48.15 3.41
C ASN A 3 19.11 48.25 2.09
N ASN A 4 19.51 49.13 1.17
CA ASN A 4 18.81 49.28 -0.11
C ASN A 4 19.22 48.20 -1.14
N LYS A 5 20.42 47.61 -1.00
CA LYS A 5 20.87 46.47 -1.82
C LYS A 5 20.15 45.18 -1.43
N LEU A 6 20.05 44.90 -0.11
CA LEU A 6 19.37 43.71 0.40
C LEU A 6 17.87 43.72 0.06
N LYS A 7 17.20 44.86 0.24
CA LYS A 7 15.79 45.03 -0.16
C LYS A 7 15.57 44.75 -1.65
N LYS A 8 16.47 45.23 -2.54
CA LYS A 8 16.37 45.00 -3.98
C LYS A 8 16.62 43.53 -4.37
N ILE A 9 17.51 42.84 -3.67
CA ILE A 9 17.75 41.41 -3.86
C ILE A 9 16.53 40.61 -3.42
N ILE A 10 15.96 40.86 -2.26
CA ILE A 10 14.77 40.19 -1.76
C ILE A 10 13.59 40.39 -2.73
N ILE A 11 13.40 41.62 -3.23
CA ILE A 11 12.33 41.94 -4.19
C ILE A 11 12.52 41.19 -5.54
N LEU A 12 13.75 41.12 -6.04
CA LEU A 12 14.05 40.34 -7.24
C LEU A 12 13.78 38.86 -7.01
N CYS A 13 14.15 38.39 -5.85
CA CYS A 13 13.95 37.03 -5.41
C CYS A 13 12.47 36.62 -5.40
N LEU A 14 11.64 37.41 -4.80
CA LEU A 14 10.19 37.15 -4.75
C LEU A 14 9.52 37.21 -6.14
N LYS A 15 9.98 38.08 -7.05
CA LYS A 15 9.51 38.11 -8.45
C LYS A 15 9.77 36.81 -9.21
N ILE A 16 10.92 36.24 -8.98
CA ILE A 16 11.37 35.02 -9.64
C ILE A 16 10.53 33.82 -9.18
N ILE A 17 10.25 33.73 -7.87
CA ILE A 17 9.38 32.69 -7.30
C ILE A 17 7.99 32.76 -7.94
N ALA A 18 7.42 33.96 -7.99
CA ALA A 18 6.07 34.14 -8.50
C ALA A 18 5.96 33.82 -10.02
N ILE A 19 6.98 34.11 -10.80
CA ILE A 19 7.03 33.72 -12.23
C ILE A 19 7.15 32.20 -12.37
N GLU A 20 7.98 31.60 -11.55
CA GLU A 20 8.20 30.14 -11.55
C GLU A 20 6.93 29.39 -11.17
N GLU A 21 6.21 29.83 -10.13
CA GLU A 21 4.94 29.24 -9.73
C GLU A 21 3.87 29.35 -10.84
N CYS A 22 3.81 30.50 -11.52
CA CYS A 22 2.91 30.68 -12.66
C CYS A 22 3.25 29.77 -13.84
N LEU A 23 4.54 29.62 -14.18
CA LEU A 23 4.98 28.73 -15.26
C LEU A 23 4.74 27.26 -14.91
N THR A 24 5.02 26.87 -13.67
CA THR A 24 4.76 25.53 -13.17
C THR A 24 3.25 25.21 -13.22
N PHE A 25 2.40 26.16 -12.81
CA PHE A 25 0.95 26.02 -12.93
C PHE A 25 0.49 25.80 -14.36
N VAL A 26 0.97 26.63 -15.30
CA VAL A 26 0.61 26.50 -16.72
C VAL A 26 1.00 25.14 -17.26
N VAL A 27 2.23 24.71 -16.96
CA VAL A 27 2.74 23.40 -17.41
C VAL A 27 1.93 22.26 -16.78
N LEU A 28 1.69 22.29 -15.46
CA LEU A 28 0.95 21.25 -14.77
C LEU A 28 -0.51 21.19 -15.21
N HIS A 29 -1.14 22.33 -15.43
CA HIS A 29 -2.54 22.37 -15.85
C HIS A 29 -2.73 21.93 -17.31
N TYR A 30 -1.92 22.46 -18.25
CA TYR A 30 -2.11 22.20 -19.68
C TYR A 30 -1.49 20.88 -20.17
N PHE A 31 -0.43 20.40 -19.54
CA PHE A 31 0.27 19.19 -19.98
C PHE A 31 -0.03 17.97 -19.12
N PHE A 32 -0.53 18.16 -17.88
CA PHE A 32 -0.71 17.07 -16.91
C PHE A 32 -2.11 17.01 -16.30
N GLU A 33 -3.07 17.79 -16.82
CA GLU A 33 -4.49 17.80 -16.42
C GLU A 33 -4.75 17.91 -14.92
N ILE A 34 -3.83 18.50 -14.16
CA ILE A 34 -3.99 18.70 -12.71
C ILE A 34 -5.07 19.76 -12.46
N LYS A 35 -6.09 19.39 -11.67
CA LYS A 35 -7.25 20.26 -11.42
C LYS A 35 -6.84 21.61 -10.82
N PRO A 36 -7.38 22.74 -11.32
CA PRO A 36 -6.98 24.11 -10.93
C PRO A 36 -7.20 24.43 -9.45
N PHE A 37 -8.10 23.72 -8.77
CA PHE A 37 -8.54 24.05 -7.40
C PHE A 37 -7.45 23.88 -6.33
N THR A 38 -6.52 22.95 -6.52
CA THR A 38 -5.44 22.69 -5.57
C THR A 38 -4.27 23.65 -5.68
N ILE A 39 -4.15 24.34 -6.83
CA ILE A 39 -2.99 25.21 -7.15
C ILE A 39 -3.40 26.69 -7.14
N SER A 40 -4.69 26.99 -7.24
CA SER A 40 -5.19 28.37 -7.40
C SER A 40 -4.77 29.37 -6.31
N PRO A 41 -4.72 29.04 -5.00
CA PRO A 41 -4.29 30.01 -3.98
C PRO A 41 -2.82 30.41 -4.13
N ILE A 42 -1.96 29.46 -4.45
CA ILE A 42 -0.51 29.68 -4.62
C ILE A 42 -0.25 30.57 -5.83
N VAL A 43 -0.95 30.30 -6.94
CA VAL A 43 -0.85 31.07 -8.16
C VAL A 43 -1.34 32.52 -7.97
N ILE A 44 -2.45 32.72 -7.28
CA ILE A 44 -2.97 34.07 -6.97
C ILE A 44 -1.97 34.85 -6.12
N VAL A 45 -1.42 34.24 -5.08
CA VAL A 45 -0.38 34.86 -4.24
C VAL A 45 0.85 35.18 -5.06
N SER A 46 1.28 34.28 -5.96
CA SER A 46 2.42 34.48 -6.84
C SER A 46 2.21 35.65 -7.82
N PHE A 47 1.03 35.79 -8.42
CA PHE A 47 0.69 36.93 -9.26
C PHE A 47 0.66 38.26 -8.47
N LEU A 48 0.09 38.29 -7.27
CA LEU A 48 0.08 39.46 -6.39
C LEU A 48 1.52 39.88 -6.00
N VAL A 49 2.35 38.93 -5.67
CA VAL A 49 3.77 39.14 -5.36
C VAL A 49 4.51 39.67 -6.59
N LEU A 50 4.29 39.10 -7.78
CA LEU A 50 4.86 39.60 -9.05
C LEU A 50 4.44 41.05 -9.34
N PHE A 51 3.16 41.38 -9.17
CA PHE A 51 2.63 42.72 -9.40
C PHE A 51 3.27 43.77 -8.46
N ILE A 52 3.30 43.46 -7.16
CA ILE A 52 3.94 44.30 -6.13
C ILE A 52 5.44 44.49 -6.42
N LEU A 53 6.12 43.43 -6.81
CA LEU A 53 7.57 43.44 -7.06
C LEU A 53 7.92 44.16 -8.35
N ASN A 54 7.05 44.11 -9.37
CA ASN A 54 7.22 44.88 -10.61
C ASN A 54 7.07 46.38 -10.38
N TYR A 55 6.16 46.75 -9.50
CA TYR A 55 5.98 48.14 -9.08
C TYR A 55 7.21 48.69 -8.34
N LEU A 56 7.87 47.86 -7.51
CA LEU A 56 9.00 48.27 -6.68
C LEU A 56 10.36 48.32 -7.43
N THR A 57 10.49 47.74 -8.65
CA THR A 57 11.79 47.54 -9.31
C THR A 57 12.01 48.33 -10.61
N LYS A 58 11.18 49.33 -10.89
CA LYS A 58 11.22 50.14 -12.15
C LYS A 58 12.56 50.86 -12.45
N ASN A 59 13.55 50.83 -11.56
CA ASN A 59 14.81 51.59 -11.68
C ASN A 59 16.08 50.79 -11.34
N TYR A 60 16.52 49.86 -12.19
CA TYR A 60 17.91 49.35 -12.06
C TYR A 60 18.51 48.88 -13.37
N GLN A 61 19.56 49.56 -13.82
CA GLN A 61 20.45 49.12 -14.91
C GLN A 61 21.89 48.98 -14.40
N LYS A 62 22.49 47.79 -14.59
CA LYS A 62 23.94 47.59 -14.77
C LYS A 62 24.21 46.25 -15.45
N LYS A 63 25.01 46.26 -16.54
CA LYS A 63 25.38 45.08 -17.33
C LYS A 63 26.57 44.35 -16.66
N ASP A 64 26.38 43.06 -16.31
CA ASP A 64 27.46 42.10 -16.08
C ASP A 64 27.36 40.99 -17.13
N TYR A 65 28.47 40.69 -17.80
CA TYR A 65 28.50 39.69 -18.87
C TYR A 65 28.52 38.28 -18.31
N PHE A 66 27.59 37.42 -18.78
CA PHE A 66 27.55 35.99 -18.52
C PHE A 66 28.60 35.30 -19.41
N LYS A 67 29.56 34.61 -18.80
CA LYS A 67 30.53 33.82 -19.55
C LYS A 67 29.90 32.50 -19.99
N ILE A 68 30.11 32.12 -21.25
CA ILE A 68 29.65 30.84 -21.85
C ILE A 68 30.04 29.63 -20.99
N SER A 69 31.19 29.72 -20.30
CA SER A 69 31.68 28.67 -19.39
C SER A 69 30.73 28.34 -18.18
N HIS A 70 29.80 29.24 -17.85
CA HIS A 70 28.85 28.99 -16.76
C HIS A 70 27.53 28.30 -17.19
N ILE A 71 27.30 28.20 -18.52
CA ILE A 71 26.08 27.58 -19.06
C ILE A 71 25.92 26.11 -18.59
N PRO A 72 26.93 25.23 -18.70
CA PRO A 72 26.78 23.84 -18.29
C PRO A 72 26.38 23.69 -16.81
N LEU A 73 27.00 24.47 -15.92
CA LEU A 73 26.68 24.42 -14.49
C LEU A 73 25.24 24.84 -14.23
N VAL A 74 24.78 25.90 -14.92
CA VAL A 74 23.40 26.38 -14.79
C VAL A 74 22.40 25.33 -15.29
N VAL A 75 22.69 24.67 -16.41
CA VAL A 75 21.85 23.61 -16.98
C VAL A 75 21.75 22.42 -16.03
N ILE A 76 22.90 21.96 -15.51
CA ILE A 76 22.95 20.82 -14.58
C ILE A 76 22.16 21.13 -13.30
N LEU A 77 22.37 22.30 -12.71
CA LEU A 77 21.66 22.68 -11.48
C LEU A 77 20.16 22.83 -11.69
N LEU A 78 19.73 23.47 -12.77
CA LEU A 78 18.32 23.58 -13.12
C LEU A 78 17.69 22.21 -13.36
N PHE A 79 18.33 21.37 -14.17
CA PHE A 79 17.84 20.01 -14.43
C PHE A 79 17.68 19.21 -13.14
N PHE A 80 18.68 19.25 -12.26
CA PHE A 80 18.64 18.53 -10.99
C PHE A 80 17.46 18.99 -10.11
N VAL A 81 17.27 20.30 -9.97
CA VAL A 81 16.23 20.86 -9.10
C VAL A 81 14.83 20.59 -9.66
N ILE A 82 14.66 20.74 -10.97
CA ILE A 82 13.38 20.46 -11.64
C ILE A 82 13.08 18.96 -11.57
N HIS A 83 14.09 18.12 -11.74
CA HIS A 83 13.92 16.66 -11.66
C HIS A 83 13.54 16.21 -10.24
N LEU A 84 14.15 16.78 -9.21
CA LEU A 84 13.77 16.55 -7.82
C LEU A 84 12.30 16.90 -7.57
N ARG A 85 11.85 18.06 -8.07
CA ARG A 85 10.46 18.50 -7.93
C ARG A 85 9.49 17.60 -8.71
N ALA A 86 9.82 17.23 -9.94
CA ALA A 86 9.02 16.29 -10.72
C ALA A 86 8.91 14.92 -10.04
N GLY A 87 9.99 14.46 -9.41
CA GLY A 87 10.01 13.23 -8.63
C GLY A 87 9.10 13.27 -7.42
N ILE A 88 9.07 14.39 -6.71
CA ILE A 88 8.16 14.58 -5.58
C ILE A 88 6.71 14.57 -6.04
N ILE A 89 6.37 15.30 -7.10
CA ILE A 89 5.01 15.32 -7.66
C ILE A 89 4.60 13.92 -8.15
N TRP A 90 5.51 13.19 -8.79
CA TRP A 90 5.27 11.81 -9.19
C TRP A 90 4.97 10.93 -7.97
N ALA A 91 5.77 11.02 -6.92
CA ALA A 91 5.56 10.24 -5.70
C ALA A 91 4.21 10.56 -5.03
N LEU A 92 3.84 11.86 -4.95
CA LEU A 92 2.56 12.31 -4.41
C LEU A 92 1.35 11.80 -5.21
N ASN A 93 1.52 11.60 -6.52
CA ASN A 93 0.47 11.08 -7.39
C ASN A 93 0.41 9.55 -7.46
N THR A 94 1.53 8.89 -7.19
CA THR A 94 1.68 7.43 -7.29
C THR A 94 1.36 6.75 -5.97
N PHE A 95 1.78 7.35 -4.85
CA PHE A 95 1.59 6.78 -3.52
C PHE A 95 0.58 7.59 -2.71
N PRO A 96 -0.31 6.94 -1.96
CA PRO A 96 -1.13 7.62 -0.96
C PRO A 96 -0.24 8.00 0.22
N LEU A 97 0.39 9.17 0.14
CA LEU A 97 1.34 9.67 1.15
C LEU A 97 0.71 9.98 2.53
N ASN A 98 -0.54 9.59 2.73
CA ASN A 98 -1.21 9.65 4.03
C ASN A 98 -0.72 8.56 4.99
N ASP A 99 0.02 7.57 4.49
CA ASP A 99 0.63 6.52 5.31
C ASP A 99 2.16 6.52 5.16
N ALA A 100 2.82 7.15 6.10
CA ALA A 100 4.28 7.21 6.13
C ALA A 100 4.95 5.85 6.33
N ASN A 101 4.24 4.88 6.91
CA ASN A 101 4.74 3.51 7.06
C ASN A 101 4.92 2.85 5.70
N MET A 102 4.00 3.12 4.76
CA MET A 102 4.12 2.65 3.37
C MET A 102 5.40 3.14 2.68
N VAL A 103 5.68 4.44 2.79
CA VAL A 103 6.89 5.01 2.17
C VAL A 103 8.15 4.42 2.81
N LEU A 104 8.16 4.26 4.13
CA LEU A 104 9.30 3.66 4.84
C LEU A 104 9.49 2.19 4.47
N LEU A 105 8.41 1.43 4.31
CA LEU A 105 8.46 0.04 3.85
C LEU A 105 9.02 -0.03 2.43
N THR A 106 8.49 0.76 1.50
CA THR A 106 8.98 0.83 0.11
C THR A 106 10.47 1.19 0.03
N LEU A 107 10.94 2.11 0.90
CA LEU A 107 12.36 2.50 0.96
C LEU A 107 13.27 1.43 1.60
N GLN A 108 12.71 0.45 2.31
CA GLN A 108 13.45 -0.65 2.94
C GLN A 108 13.49 -1.91 2.08
N GLU A 109 12.69 -1.95 1.00
CA GLU A 109 12.66 -3.08 0.08
C GLU A 109 14.00 -3.28 -0.64
N PRO A 110 14.41 -4.53 -0.86
CA PRO A 110 15.53 -4.82 -1.75
C PRO A 110 15.20 -4.34 -3.16
N PHE A 111 16.24 -3.88 -3.88
CA PHE A 111 16.09 -3.47 -5.28
C PHE A 111 15.87 -4.73 -6.14
N ASP A 112 14.62 -5.07 -6.33
CA ASP A 112 14.14 -6.19 -7.15
C ASP A 112 13.53 -5.72 -8.49
N ASP A 113 12.96 -6.63 -9.24
CA ASP A 113 12.32 -6.35 -10.53
C ASP A 113 11.16 -5.36 -10.39
N PHE A 114 10.43 -5.37 -9.27
CA PHE A 114 9.37 -4.40 -8.99
C PHE A 114 9.93 -3.00 -8.74
N ALA A 115 10.99 -2.89 -7.93
CA ALA A 115 11.69 -1.62 -7.73
C ALA A 115 12.26 -1.08 -9.06
N TYR A 116 12.75 -1.96 -9.92
CA TYR A 116 13.17 -1.59 -11.28
C TYR A 116 12.02 -1.00 -12.09
N LEU A 117 10.84 -1.60 -12.07
CA LEU A 117 9.65 -1.06 -12.77
C LEU A 117 9.23 0.31 -12.24
N MET A 118 9.21 0.47 -10.92
CA MET A 118 8.90 1.75 -10.30
C MET A 118 9.91 2.81 -10.72
N VAL A 119 11.22 2.48 -10.75
CA VAL A 119 12.26 3.37 -11.26
C VAL A 119 12.08 3.66 -12.74
N LYS A 120 11.77 2.65 -13.55
CA LYS A 120 11.49 2.82 -14.98
C LYS A 120 10.31 3.77 -15.21
N GLN A 121 9.17 3.52 -14.56
CA GLN A 121 7.99 4.38 -14.63
C GLN A 121 8.30 5.81 -14.16
N TYR A 122 9.03 5.95 -13.05
CA TYR A 122 9.53 7.23 -12.57
C TYR A 122 10.32 7.96 -13.65
N LEU A 123 11.30 7.31 -14.26
CA LEU A 123 12.15 7.91 -15.29
C LEU A 123 11.36 8.25 -16.56
N GLU A 124 10.50 7.36 -17.03
CA GLU A 124 9.66 7.58 -18.21
C GLU A 124 8.67 8.74 -18.02
N THR A 125 8.20 8.95 -16.81
CA THR A 125 7.28 10.04 -16.48
C THR A 125 8.00 11.35 -16.19
N THR A 126 9.04 11.31 -15.35
CA THR A 126 9.68 12.53 -14.84
C THR A 126 10.74 13.13 -15.77
N ILE A 127 11.46 12.33 -16.56
CA ILE A 127 12.51 12.85 -17.45
C ILE A 127 11.92 13.74 -18.56
N PRO A 128 10.88 13.35 -19.31
CA PRO A 128 10.28 14.21 -20.33
C PRO A 128 9.74 15.52 -19.73
N GLN A 129 9.06 15.44 -18.60
CA GLN A 129 8.55 16.60 -17.88
C GLN A 129 9.68 17.54 -17.46
N THR A 130 10.72 17.00 -16.84
CA THR A 130 11.90 17.74 -16.41
C THR A 130 12.61 18.41 -17.60
N ALA A 131 12.72 17.72 -18.73
CA ALA A 131 13.35 18.25 -19.93
C ALA A 131 12.56 19.46 -20.49
N VAL A 132 11.24 19.34 -20.62
CA VAL A 132 10.38 20.42 -21.11
C VAL A 132 10.45 21.64 -20.20
N VAL A 133 10.28 21.47 -18.89
CA VAL A 133 10.35 22.58 -17.91
C VAL A 133 11.74 23.18 -17.89
N SER A 134 12.80 22.36 -17.97
CA SER A 134 14.19 22.85 -18.02
C SER A 134 14.46 23.73 -19.24
N ILE A 135 13.95 23.33 -20.41
CA ILE A 135 14.10 24.11 -21.65
C ILE A 135 13.38 25.45 -21.51
N ILE A 136 12.13 25.46 -21.03
CA ILE A 136 11.34 26.68 -20.84
C ILE A 136 12.05 27.62 -19.86
N LEU A 137 12.50 27.12 -18.72
CA LEU A 137 13.20 27.93 -17.71
C LEU A 137 14.57 28.41 -18.18
N LEU A 138 15.31 27.60 -18.96
CA LEU A 138 16.56 28.03 -19.58
C LEU A 138 16.35 29.18 -20.55
N LEU A 139 15.35 29.08 -21.41
CA LEU A 139 15.00 30.17 -22.33
C LEU A 139 14.63 31.44 -21.54
N PHE A 140 13.81 31.28 -20.48
CA PHE A 140 13.43 32.38 -19.59
C PHE A 140 14.66 33.01 -18.91
N VAL A 141 15.51 32.19 -18.30
CA VAL A 141 16.75 32.64 -17.62
C VAL A 141 17.71 33.35 -18.61
N TYR A 142 17.83 32.81 -19.83
CA TYR A 142 18.70 33.37 -20.85
C TYR A 142 18.20 34.70 -21.42
N VAL A 143 16.88 34.78 -21.70
CA VAL A 143 16.27 35.97 -22.32
C VAL A 143 16.05 37.11 -21.31
N LEU A 144 15.57 36.79 -20.11
CA LEU A 144 15.16 37.82 -19.16
C LEU A 144 16.19 38.18 -18.10
N LEU A 145 17.14 37.30 -17.81
CA LEU A 145 18.17 37.55 -16.80
C LEU A 145 19.52 37.86 -17.47
N ASN A 146 19.92 39.09 -17.43
CA ASN A 146 21.11 39.61 -18.15
C ASN A 146 22.41 39.57 -17.32
N SER A 147 22.44 38.94 -16.14
CA SER A 147 23.69 38.79 -15.36
C SER A 147 23.81 37.42 -14.71
N THR A 148 25.05 36.92 -14.57
CA THR A 148 25.37 35.64 -13.94
C THR A 148 24.89 35.59 -12.49
N LYS A 149 25.01 36.68 -11.74
CA LYS A 149 24.55 36.75 -10.34
C LYS A 149 23.07 36.60 -10.21
N LYS A 150 22.28 37.17 -11.14
CA LYS A 150 20.81 37.01 -11.16
C LYS A 150 20.41 35.59 -11.51
N ARG A 151 21.12 34.96 -12.46
CA ARG A 151 20.86 33.56 -12.88
C ARG A 151 21.14 32.58 -11.74
N LEU A 152 22.27 32.72 -11.05
CA LEU A 152 22.64 31.89 -9.90
C LEU A 152 21.68 32.14 -8.71
N ALA A 153 21.28 33.38 -8.47
CA ALA A 153 20.27 33.70 -7.44
C ALA A 153 18.91 33.08 -7.75
N PHE A 154 18.51 33.05 -9.02
CA PHE A 154 17.28 32.37 -9.47
C PHE A 154 17.33 30.87 -9.18
N ILE A 155 18.42 30.19 -9.58
CA ILE A 155 18.58 28.73 -9.37
C ILE A 155 18.64 28.40 -7.88
N GLY A 156 19.40 29.18 -7.11
CA GLY A 156 19.47 28.97 -5.66
C GLY A 156 18.11 29.14 -4.98
N MET A 157 17.28 30.04 -5.48
CA MET A 157 15.96 30.24 -4.93
C MET A 157 14.95 29.21 -5.39
N TYR A 158 15.01 28.77 -6.64
CA TYR A 158 14.24 27.64 -7.09
C TYR A 158 14.54 26.39 -6.25
N PHE A 159 15.83 26.19 -5.91
CA PHE A 159 16.24 25.13 -5.00
C PHE A 159 15.64 25.28 -3.60
N ILE A 160 15.70 26.49 -3.03
CA ILE A 160 15.13 26.78 -1.70
C ILE A 160 13.60 26.58 -1.70
N THR A 161 12.90 27.07 -2.73
CA THR A 161 11.43 26.87 -2.83
C THR A 161 11.06 25.42 -3.01
N THR A 162 11.86 24.62 -3.73
CA THR A 162 11.66 23.18 -3.86
C THR A 162 11.86 22.49 -2.51
N ILE A 163 12.88 22.86 -1.73
CA ILE A 163 13.09 22.34 -0.38
C ILE A 163 11.91 22.72 0.54
N VAL A 164 11.48 23.98 0.51
CA VAL A 164 10.34 24.45 1.30
C VAL A 164 9.05 23.72 0.91
N PHE A 165 8.81 23.51 -0.39
CA PHE A 165 7.70 22.71 -0.90
C PHE A 165 7.75 21.28 -0.37
N VAL A 166 8.93 20.65 -0.42
CA VAL A 166 9.15 19.30 0.13
C VAL A 166 8.80 19.24 1.62
N PHE A 167 9.19 20.24 2.41
CA PHE A 167 8.96 20.25 3.85
C PHE A 167 7.54 20.65 4.27
N ILE A 168 6.88 21.52 3.51
CA ILE A 168 5.53 22.01 3.85
C ILE A 168 4.43 21.09 3.32
N ASP A 169 4.58 20.58 2.10
CA ASP A 169 3.51 19.85 1.41
C ASP A 169 3.61 18.33 1.55
N ILE A 170 4.69 17.80 2.15
CA ILE A 170 4.83 16.36 2.31
C ILE A 170 4.72 15.98 3.79
N PRO A 171 3.55 15.50 4.23
CA PRO A 171 3.37 14.90 5.56
C PRO A 171 4.42 13.83 5.89
N VAL A 172 4.92 13.13 4.87
CA VAL A 172 5.96 12.10 4.96
C VAL A 172 7.30 12.62 5.47
N LEU A 173 7.76 13.77 5.00
CA LEU A 173 9.04 14.32 5.50
C LEU A 173 8.90 14.86 6.91
N ASN A 174 7.74 15.41 7.24
CA ASN A 174 7.43 15.78 8.61
C ASN A 174 7.42 14.54 9.53
N TYR A 175 6.89 13.42 9.03
CA TYR A 175 6.89 12.15 9.72
C TYR A 175 8.28 11.50 9.78
N ILE A 176 9.08 11.54 8.71
CA ILE A 176 10.49 11.10 8.71
C ILE A 176 11.31 11.95 9.70
N TYR A 177 11.04 13.26 9.76
CA TYR A 177 11.65 14.14 10.75
C TYR A 177 11.25 13.76 12.18
N ILE A 178 9.98 13.47 12.42
CA ILE A 178 9.48 12.97 13.71
C ILE A 178 10.15 11.63 14.06
N LEU A 179 10.20 10.69 13.12
CA LEU A 179 10.83 9.37 13.32
C LEU A 179 12.34 9.45 13.52
N SER A 180 13.03 10.39 12.86
CA SER A 180 14.49 10.53 12.99
C SER A 180 14.93 11.24 14.27
N ASN A 181 14.06 12.07 14.82
CA ASN A 181 14.41 12.92 15.98
C ASN A 181 13.83 12.44 17.32
N GLU A 182 12.96 11.43 17.34
CA GLU A 182 12.32 10.97 18.57
C GLU A 182 12.32 9.45 18.82
N PRO A 183 13.41 8.69 18.65
CA PRO A 183 13.41 7.28 19.07
C PRO A 183 13.30 7.12 20.59
N GLU A 184 13.68 8.15 21.39
CA GLU A 184 13.75 8.04 22.84
C GLU A 184 12.58 8.73 23.58
N LYS A 185 11.85 9.65 22.94
CA LYS A 185 10.77 10.40 23.62
C LYS A 185 9.37 9.82 23.43
N GLN A 186 9.13 9.00 22.43
CA GLN A 186 7.84 8.31 22.23
C GLN A 186 7.69 7.00 23.01
N SER A 187 8.68 6.59 23.79
CA SER A 187 8.57 5.47 24.71
C SER A 187 7.70 5.79 25.94
N SER A 188 6.54 6.38 25.73
CA SER A 188 5.50 6.27 26.74
C SER A 188 5.06 4.80 26.72
N TYR A 189 5.44 4.06 27.74
CA TYR A 189 5.01 2.68 27.98
C TYR A 189 3.49 2.62 27.87
N SER A 190 2.98 2.22 26.71
CA SER A 190 1.56 1.92 26.60
C SER A 190 1.33 0.58 27.29
N LYS A 191 0.48 0.55 28.29
CA LYS A 191 -0.02 -0.69 28.91
C LYS A 191 -0.99 -1.43 27.99
N PHE A 192 -1.40 -0.80 26.89
CA PHE A 192 -2.43 -1.29 25.98
C PHE A 192 -2.17 -2.72 25.50
N PHE A 193 -0.91 -2.99 25.09
CA PHE A 193 -0.56 -4.33 24.62
C PHE A 193 -0.64 -5.36 25.75
N VAL A 194 -0.08 -5.05 26.92
CA VAL A 194 -0.12 -5.94 28.09
C VAL A 194 -1.54 -6.22 28.55
N GLU A 195 -2.43 -5.23 28.47
CA GLU A 195 -3.82 -5.34 28.94
C GLU A 195 -4.73 -6.06 27.93
N ASN A 196 -4.40 -6.06 26.63
CA ASN A 196 -5.28 -6.55 25.58
C ASN A 196 -4.76 -7.78 24.82
N TYR A 197 -3.43 -8.04 24.85
CA TYR A 197 -2.85 -9.17 24.16
C TYR A 197 -3.16 -10.49 24.86
N VAL A 198 -3.66 -11.44 24.08
CA VAL A 198 -3.95 -12.80 24.52
C VAL A 198 -2.97 -13.78 23.86
N ASN A 199 -2.05 -14.31 24.66
CA ASN A 199 -1.08 -15.29 24.16
C ASN A 199 -1.78 -16.62 23.79
N PRO A 200 -1.65 -17.10 22.55
CA PRO A 200 -2.26 -18.37 22.12
C PRO A 200 -1.85 -19.57 22.97
N ASP A 201 -0.65 -19.60 23.54
CA ASP A 201 -0.19 -20.68 24.41
C ASP A 201 -0.83 -20.66 25.81
N SER A 202 -1.42 -19.53 26.21
CA SER A 202 -2.09 -19.38 27.51
C SER A 202 -3.60 -19.67 27.46
N VAL A 203 -4.14 -19.91 26.27
CA VAL A 203 -5.58 -20.08 26.02
C VAL A 203 -5.87 -21.49 25.56
N LYS A 204 -6.96 -22.09 26.08
CA LYS A 204 -7.42 -23.38 25.57
C LYS A 204 -8.05 -23.17 24.18
N ILE A 205 -7.40 -23.74 23.16
CA ILE A 205 -7.89 -23.84 21.78
C ILE A 205 -8.28 -25.31 21.59
N THR A 206 -9.56 -25.55 21.24
CA THR A 206 -10.08 -26.91 21.06
C THR A 206 -10.40 -27.11 19.59
N LEU A 207 -9.95 -28.21 19.01
CA LEU A 207 -10.24 -28.57 17.63
C LEU A 207 -11.72 -28.96 17.48
N PRO A 208 -12.29 -28.81 16.27
CA PRO A 208 -13.56 -29.42 15.93
C PRO A 208 -13.45 -30.96 15.98
N GLU A 209 -14.58 -31.66 16.12
CA GLU A 209 -14.61 -33.11 16.10
C GLU A 209 -14.07 -33.67 14.78
N GLU A 210 -14.45 -33.05 13.67
CA GLU A 210 -13.92 -33.30 12.34
C GLU A 210 -13.08 -32.11 11.88
N LYS A 211 -11.81 -32.36 11.54
CA LYS A 211 -10.91 -31.32 11.06
C LYS A 211 -11.33 -30.85 9.67
N ARG A 212 -11.61 -29.57 9.54
CA ARG A 212 -11.95 -28.95 8.25
C ARG A 212 -10.71 -28.43 7.57
N ASN A 213 -10.66 -28.54 6.25
CA ASN A 213 -9.62 -27.90 5.45
C ASN A 213 -9.80 -26.38 5.43
N LEU A 214 -8.74 -25.66 5.09
CA LEU A 214 -8.73 -24.22 4.87
C LEU A 214 -8.22 -23.89 3.45
N ILE A 215 -8.96 -23.08 2.71
CA ILE A 215 -8.44 -22.36 1.55
C ILE A 215 -8.54 -20.88 1.90
N LEU A 216 -7.38 -20.22 2.00
CA LEU A 216 -7.26 -18.80 2.34
C LEU A 216 -6.72 -18.04 1.13
N ILE A 217 -7.54 -17.16 0.57
CA ILE A 217 -7.25 -16.40 -0.64
C ILE A 217 -7.11 -14.93 -0.29
N TYR A 218 -5.96 -14.35 -0.62
CA TYR A 218 -5.74 -12.91 -0.54
C TYR A 218 -5.83 -12.31 -1.94
N LEU A 219 -6.82 -11.46 -2.16
CA LEU A 219 -7.02 -10.74 -3.41
C LEU A 219 -6.30 -9.40 -3.33
N GLU A 220 -5.31 -9.21 -4.19
CA GLU A 220 -4.48 -8.00 -4.24
C GLU A 220 -5.32 -6.73 -4.30
N SER A 221 -5.08 -5.80 -3.38
CA SER A 221 -5.66 -4.45 -3.35
C SER A 221 -7.20 -4.38 -3.47
N LEU A 222 -7.91 -5.47 -3.17
CA LEU A 222 -9.35 -5.55 -3.42
C LEU A 222 -10.17 -4.96 -2.28
N GLU A 223 -10.86 -3.88 -2.56
CA GLU A 223 -11.67 -3.15 -1.60
C GLU A 223 -13.11 -2.95 -2.04
N THR A 224 -13.99 -2.64 -1.10
CA THR A 224 -15.41 -2.43 -1.35
C THR A 224 -15.70 -1.28 -2.33
N THR A 225 -14.79 -0.33 -2.48
CA THR A 225 -14.89 0.82 -3.39
C THR A 225 -14.99 0.43 -4.86
N PHE A 226 -14.57 -0.78 -5.23
CA PHE A 226 -14.71 -1.30 -6.60
C PHE A 226 -16.12 -1.80 -6.93
N ALA A 227 -16.98 -1.99 -5.93
CA ALA A 227 -18.40 -2.19 -6.16
C ALA A 227 -19.09 -0.87 -6.58
N ASP A 228 -20.31 -0.97 -7.09
CA ASP A 228 -21.12 0.22 -7.37
C ASP A 228 -21.70 0.85 -6.11
N LYS A 229 -22.33 2.01 -6.29
CA LYS A 229 -22.92 2.80 -5.20
C LYS A 229 -24.06 2.09 -4.48
N GLU A 230 -24.81 1.22 -5.17
CA GLU A 230 -25.90 0.43 -4.59
C GLU A 230 -25.36 -0.59 -3.57
N HIS A 231 -24.16 -1.11 -3.83
CA HIS A 231 -23.51 -2.12 -2.98
C HIS A 231 -22.47 -1.51 -2.01
N GLY A 232 -22.48 -0.19 -1.84
CA GLY A 232 -21.60 0.51 -0.89
C GLY A 232 -20.23 0.89 -1.43
N GLY A 233 -20.01 0.76 -2.75
CA GLY A 233 -18.80 1.18 -3.42
C GLY A 233 -18.86 2.61 -3.97
N ASN A 234 -17.92 2.94 -4.84
CA ASN A 234 -17.78 4.28 -5.44
C ASN A 234 -17.98 4.30 -6.97
N GLN A 235 -18.22 3.13 -7.58
CA GLN A 235 -18.29 3.05 -9.03
C GLN A 235 -19.71 3.30 -9.55
N ASP A 236 -19.84 3.79 -10.77
CA ASP A 236 -21.13 3.93 -11.46
C ASP A 236 -21.65 2.57 -11.97
N SER A 237 -20.76 1.60 -12.19
CA SER A 237 -21.08 0.20 -12.47
C SER A 237 -20.19 -0.71 -11.64
N ASN A 238 -20.74 -1.82 -11.17
CA ASN A 238 -20.01 -2.77 -10.34
C ASN A 238 -18.82 -3.38 -11.11
N LEU A 239 -17.61 -3.17 -10.61
CA LEU A 239 -16.39 -3.73 -11.20
C LEU A 239 -16.07 -5.14 -10.68
N ILE A 240 -16.74 -5.57 -9.61
CA ILE A 240 -16.53 -6.86 -8.95
C ILE A 240 -17.87 -7.61 -8.72
N PRO A 241 -18.69 -7.80 -9.77
CA PRO A 241 -20.07 -8.30 -9.59
C PRO A 241 -20.13 -9.69 -8.98
N GLU A 242 -19.27 -10.63 -9.38
CA GLU A 242 -19.26 -11.99 -8.83
C GLU A 242 -18.84 -12.00 -7.35
N ILE A 243 -17.83 -11.21 -6.98
CA ILE A 243 -17.42 -11.03 -5.59
C ILE A 243 -18.54 -10.38 -4.76
N THR A 244 -19.27 -9.44 -5.34
CA THR A 244 -20.42 -8.80 -4.70
C THR A 244 -21.52 -9.82 -4.40
N GLU A 245 -21.86 -10.69 -5.33
CA GLU A 245 -22.84 -11.75 -5.12
C GLU A 245 -22.34 -12.78 -4.08
N LEU A 246 -21.08 -13.19 -4.15
CA LEU A 246 -20.48 -14.08 -3.15
C LEU A 246 -20.58 -13.47 -1.74
N ALA A 247 -20.32 -12.17 -1.58
CA ALA A 247 -20.43 -11.48 -0.30
C ALA A 247 -21.88 -11.39 0.20
N LYS A 248 -22.87 -11.33 -0.70
CA LYS A 248 -24.30 -11.35 -0.34
C LYS A 248 -24.78 -12.74 0.10
N GLU A 249 -24.36 -13.76 -0.62
CA GLU A 249 -24.79 -15.15 -0.40
C GLU A 249 -24.08 -15.81 0.79
N ASN A 250 -22.93 -15.30 1.20
CA ASN A 250 -22.10 -15.88 2.24
C ASN A 250 -21.88 -14.90 3.41
N ILE A 251 -21.20 -15.36 4.46
CA ILE A 251 -20.84 -14.51 5.59
C ILE A 251 -19.80 -13.47 5.14
N SER A 252 -20.10 -12.20 5.37
CA SER A 252 -19.19 -11.08 5.09
C SER A 252 -19.38 -10.04 6.20
N PHE A 253 -18.42 -9.99 7.12
CA PHE A 253 -18.51 -9.07 8.27
C PHE A 253 -18.34 -7.62 7.84
N GLY A 254 -19.03 -6.73 8.55
CA GLY A 254 -19.11 -5.30 8.23
C GLY A 254 -20.21 -4.94 7.24
N LYS A 255 -21.12 -5.88 6.90
CA LYS A 255 -22.30 -5.61 6.06
C LYS A 255 -23.21 -4.56 6.67
N HIS A 256 -23.80 -3.74 5.81
CA HIS A 256 -24.84 -2.78 6.17
C HIS A 256 -25.86 -2.66 5.04
N GLU A 257 -27.09 -3.13 5.27
CA GLU A 257 -28.16 -3.15 4.25
C GLU A 257 -27.73 -3.90 2.96
N SER A 258 -27.74 -3.21 1.80
CA SER A 258 -27.29 -3.76 0.51
C SER A 258 -25.77 -3.76 0.33
N HIS A 259 -25.03 -3.09 1.22
CA HIS A 259 -23.58 -2.93 1.11
C HIS A 259 -22.86 -4.23 1.44
N ILE A 260 -21.84 -4.54 0.64
CA ILE A 260 -20.95 -5.67 0.93
C ILE A 260 -20.12 -5.39 2.20
N GLY A 261 -19.79 -6.43 2.93
CA GLY A 261 -18.98 -6.32 4.15
C GLY A 261 -17.54 -5.93 3.87
N GLY A 262 -16.94 -5.25 4.84
CA GLY A 262 -15.53 -4.86 4.72
C GLY A 262 -14.87 -4.59 6.05
N GLY A 263 -13.56 -4.88 6.12
CA GLY A 263 -12.72 -4.63 7.28
C GLY A 263 -11.91 -3.34 7.17
N LEU A 264 -11.43 -2.87 8.31
CA LEU A 264 -10.66 -1.65 8.46
C LEU A 264 -9.17 -1.97 8.65
N ASP A 265 -8.27 -1.13 8.14
CA ASP A 265 -6.84 -1.32 8.33
C ASP A 265 -6.43 -0.94 9.75
N ALA A 266 -5.80 -1.88 10.45
CA ALA A 266 -5.03 -1.55 11.64
C ALA A 266 -3.74 -0.81 11.25
N SER A 267 -3.25 0.10 12.10
CA SER A 267 -1.97 0.76 11.85
C SER A 267 -0.86 -0.28 11.65
N GLY A 268 -0.04 -0.08 10.62
CA GLY A 268 0.99 -1.03 10.20
C GLY A 268 0.52 -2.18 9.29
N SER A 269 -0.78 -2.24 8.93
CA SER A 269 -1.35 -3.27 8.04
C SER A 269 -1.80 -2.63 6.71
N THR A 270 -0.84 -2.17 5.91
CA THR A 270 -1.11 -1.34 4.72
C THR A 270 -0.49 -1.88 3.43
N SER A 271 0.19 -3.03 3.51
CA SER A 271 0.74 -3.75 2.35
C SER A 271 0.49 -5.25 2.49
N THR A 272 0.60 -5.97 1.40
CA THR A 272 0.34 -7.41 1.30
C THR A 272 1.01 -8.21 2.43
N PHE A 273 2.32 -8.03 2.63
CA PHE A 273 3.06 -8.74 3.67
C PHE A 273 2.62 -8.32 5.07
N THR A 274 2.54 -7.03 5.36
CA THR A 274 2.22 -6.52 6.69
C THR A 274 0.81 -6.91 7.12
N THR A 275 -0.12 -6.96 6.18
CA THR A 275 -1.50 -7.38 6.43
C THR A 275 -1.60 -8.88 6.68
N MET A 276 -0.98 -9.71 5.83
CA MET A 276 -0.92 -11.17 6.06
C MET A 276 -0.31 -11.48 7.42
N HIS A 277 0.79 -10.81 7.77
CA HIS A 277 1.46 -10.94 9.06
C HIS A 277 0.51 -10.59 10.22
N THR A 278 -0.15 -9.41 10.17
CA THR A 278 -1.12 -8.96 11.17
C THR A 278 -2.28 -9.93 11.34
N ARG A 279 -2.88 -10.37 10.23
CA ARG A 279 -4.00 -11.32 10.22
C ARG A 279 -3.60 -12.72 10.70
N SER A 280 -2.33 -13.06 10.58
CA SER A 280 -1.82 -14.35 11.05
C SER A 280 -1.54 -14.40 12.55
N LEU A 281 -1.15 -13.28 13.14
CA LEU A 281 -0.69 -13.19 14.53
C LEU A 281 -1.65 -12.41 15.45
N GLY A 282 -2.57 -11.62 14.88
CA GLY A 282 -3.35 -10.64 15.63
C GLY A 282 -2.48 -9.53 16.25
N ILE A 283 -1.31 -9.28 15.68
CA ILE A 283 -0.36 -8.25 16.10
C ILE A 283 0.02 -7.43 14.88
N PRO A 284 -0.18 -6.11 14.87
CA PRO A 284 0.22 -5.26 13.77
C PRO A 284 1.72 -5.30 13.50
N HIS A 285 2.11 -5.21 12.23
CA HIS A 285 3.50 -5.13 11.84
C HIS A 285 4.04 -3.72 12.15
N ILE A 286 4.94 -3.62 13.13
CA ILE A 286 5.47 -2.33 13.59
C ILE A 286 6.80 -2.06 12.88
N VAL A 287 6.79 -1.16 11.92
CA VAL A 287 7.94 -0.81 11.05
C VAL A 287 9.12 -0.19 11.82
N ASN A 288 8.86 0.43 12.97
CA ASN A 288 9.90 1.11 13.77
C ASN A 288 10.95 0.20 14.40
N TYR A 289 10.79 -1.10 14.31
CA TYR A 289 11.75 -2.09 14.81
C TYR A 289 12.69 -2.56 13.69
N ARG A 290 13.55 -1.66 13.18
CA ARG A 290 14.60 -2.01 12.22
C ARG A 290 15.39 -3.22 12.72
N ASN A 291 15.40 -4.29 11.90
CA ASN A 291 16.19 -5.52 12.15
C ASN A 291 15.78 -6.37 13.37
N THR A 292 14.56 -6.29 13.84
CA THR A 292 14.10 -7.19 14.89
C THR A 292 13.23 -8.30 14.32
N PRO A 293 13.67 -9.56 14.36
CA PRO A 293 12.84 -10.74 13.99
C PRO A 293 11.81 -11.08 15.09
N ILE A 294 11.25 -10.05 15.75
CA ILE A 294 10.42 -10.18 16.96
C ILE A 294 9.19 -11.02 16.68
N LEU A 295 8.57 -10.78 15.55
CA LEU A 295 7.26 -11.31 15.26
C LEU A 295 7.29 -12.76 14.75
N HIS A 296 8.44 -13.25 14.31
CA HIS A 296 8.65 -14.67 13.96
C HIS A 296 8.50 -15.62 15.16
N TYR A 297 8.65 -15.13 16.38
CA TYR A 297 8.52 -15.93 17.60
C TYR A 297 7.08 -16.04 18.11
N TYR A 298 6.20 -15.14 17.71
CA TYR A 298 4.80 -15.22 18.08
C TYR A 298 4.11 -16.35 17.33
N LYS A 299 3.21 -17.05 18.01
CA LYS A 299 2.46 -18.16 17.42
C LYS A 299 1.33 -17.64 16.56
N SER A 300 1.39 -17.92 15.26
CA SER A 300 0.33 -17.62 14.28
C SER A 300 -0.68 -18.78 14.18
N PHE A 301 -1.74 -18.56 13.40
CA PHE A 301 -2.65 -19.65 13.06
C PHE A 301 -1.94 -20.76 12.25
N TYR A 302 -0.94 -20.44 11.42
CA TYR A 302 -0.14 -21.46 10.71
C TYR A 302 0.53 -22.43 11.68
N LYS A 303 1.16 -21.91 12.74
CA LYS A 303 1.81 -22.75 13.73
C LYS A 303 0.81 -23.58 14.51
N ILE A 304 -0.37 -23.04 14.82
CA ILE A 304 -1.47 -23.80 15.44
C ILE A 304 -1.93 -24.92 14.51
N LEU A 305 -2.10 -24.67 13.22
CA LEU A 305 -2.47 -25.71 12.25
C LEU A 305 -1.40 -26.79 12.12
N ASN A 306 -0.12 -26.42 12.06
CA ASN A 306 0.98 -27.38 12.02
C ASN A 306 0.99 -28.30 13.27
N GLU A 307 0.88 -27.74 14.47
CA GLU A 307 0.81 -28.48 15.73
C GLU A 307 -0.39 -29.45 15.78
N ASN A 308 -1.39 -29.21 14.95
CA ASN A 308 -2.60 -30.04 14.84
C ASN A 308 -2.60 -30.94 13.59
N GLY A 309 -1.47 -31.09 12.92
CA GLY A 309 -1.27 -32.06 11.85
C GLY A 309 -1.93 -31.70 10.52
N TYR A 310 -2.10 -30.41 10.24
CA TYR A 310 -2.53 -29.94 8.92
C TYR A 310 -1.34 -29.93 7.95
N LYS A 311 -1.53 -30.45 6.74
CA LYS A 311 -0.61 -30.22 5.63
C LYS A 311 -0.80 -28.80 5.11
N GLN A 312 0.25 -28.00 5.18
CA GLN A 312 0.15 -26.57 4.84
C GLN A 312 0.95 -26.23 3.59
N ILE A 313 0.32 -25.55 2.66
CA ILE A 313 0.93 -25.04 1.44
C ILE A 313 0.67 -23.54 1.34
N PHE A 314 1.72 -22.80 1.03
CA PHE A 314 1.69 -21.37 0.80
C PHE A 314 2.31 -21.06 -0.56
N PHE A 315 1.68 -20.21 -1.36
CA PHE A 315 2.32 -19.68 -2.56
C PHE A 315 1.92 -18.25 -2.89
N GLN A 316 2.78 -17.58 -3.62
CA GLN A 316 2.51 -16.30 -4.25
C GLN A 316 3.30 -16.14 -5.54
N GLY A 317 2.69 -15.46 -6.54
CA GLY A 317 3.24 -15.31 -7.90
C GLY A 317 4.08 -14.06 -8.12
N ASN A 318 4.30 -13.22 -7.10
CA ASN A 318 5.05 -11.97 -7.23
C ASN A 318 6.47 -12.14 -6.67
N PRO A 319 7.54 -11.80 -7.40
CA PRO A 319 8.91 -11.84 -6.87
C PRO A 319 9.15 -10.81 -5.77
N GLY A 320 8.43 -9.68 -5.78
CA GLY A 320 8.53 -8.66 -4.75
C GLY A 320 8.15 -9.18 -3.38
N LEU A 321 8.96 -8.91 -2.37
CA LEU A 321 8.76 -9.34 -0.99
C LEU A 321 8.72 -10.86 -0.75
N TYR A 322 8.84 -11.69 -1.79
CA TYR A 322 8.75 -13.15 -1.66
C TYR A 322 9.62 -13.71 -0.54
N ASN A 323 10.85 -13.23 -0.40
CA ASN A 323 11.74 -13.69 0.67
C ASN A 323 11.22 -13.35 2.08
N GLN A 324 10.50 -12.23 2.26
CA GLN A 324 9.90 -11.90 3.55
C GLN A 324 8.75 -12.85 3.88
N PHE A 325 7.85 -13.10 2.92
CA PHE A 325 6.78 -14.10 3.06
C PHE A 325 7.35 -15.46 3.38
N ARG A 326 8.29 -15.93 2.54
CA ARG A 326 8.92 -17.24 2.67
C ARG A 326 9.54 -17.43 4.05
N ASN A 327 10.34 -16.47 4.51
CA ASN A 327 11.00 -16.55 5.82
C ASN A 327 9.96 -16.62 6.95
N PHE A 328 8.94 -15.77 6.91
CA PHE A 328 7.89 -15.76 7.93
C PHE A 328 7.14 -17.10 7.99
N VAL A 329 6.62 -17.58 6.85
CA VAL A 329 5.79 -18.80 6.86
C VAL A 329 6.59 -20.07 7.16
N ILE A 330 7.87 -20.13 6.79
CA ILE A 330 8.79 -21.22 7.20
C ILE A 330 9.00 -21.21 8.71
N ASP A 331 9.22 -20.04 9.31
CA ASP A 331 9.35 -19.91 10.77
C ASP A 331 8.07 -20.31 11.49
N GLN A 332 6.92 -20.09 10.87
CA GLN A 332 5.60 -20.52 11.33
C GLN A 332 5.25 -21.98 10.97
N LYS A 333 6.20 -22.75 10.41
CA LYS A 333 6.09 -24.19 10.13
C LYS A 333 5.11 -24.56 9.03
N VAL A 334 4.98 -23.72 8.00
CA VAL A 334 4.32 -24.11 6.75
C VAL A 334 5.19 -25.14 6.03
N ASP A 335 4.60 -26.24 5.54
CA ASP A 335 5.34 -27.39 5.00
C ASP A 335 5.94 -27.12 3.62
N GLU A 336 5.17 -26.47 2.74
CA GLU A 336 5.57 -26.18 1.35
C GLU A 336 5.32 -24.73 1.02
N VAL A 337 6.35 -24.08 0.45
CA VAL A 337 6.31 -22.65 0.11
C VAL A 337 6.80 -22.48 -1.31
N TYR A 338 5.93 -21.98 -2.19
CA TYR A 338 6.24 -21.79 -3.60
C TYR A 338 6.26 -20.31 -3.97
N GLY A 339 7.27 -19.92 -4.75
CA GLY A 339 7.44 -18.59 -5.31
C GLY A 339 7.12 -18.52 -6.81
N PRO A 340 7.33 -17.35 -7.43
CA PRO A 340 7.03 -17.16 -8.85
C PRO A 340 7.81 -18.13 -9.76
N GLU A 341 9.06 -18.44 -9.43
CA GLU A 341 9.89 -19.38 -10.20
C GLU A 341 9.30 -20.80 -10.17
N ASP A 342 8.81 -21.24 -9.02
CA ASP A 342 8.18 -22.55 -8.87
C ASP A 342 6.89 -22.63 -9.69
N LEU A 343 6.09 -21.56 -9.70
CA LEU A 343 4.85 -21.49 -10.47
C LEU A 343 5.14 -21.48 -11.97
N ILE A 344 6.13 -20.71 -12.40
CA ILE A 344 6.56 -20.61 -13.81
C ILE A 344 7.01 -21.98 -14.30
N GLU A 345 7.86 -22.67 -13.56
CA GLU A 345 8.37 -24.00 -13.91
C GLU A 345 7.24 -25.06 -13.96
N ARG A 346 6.42 -25.13 -12.91
CA ARG A 346 5.36 -26.15 -12.80
C ARG A 346 4.20 -25.98 -13.77
N LEU A 347 3.93 -24.75 -14.22
CA LEU A 347 2.89 -24.43 -15.19
C LEU A 347 3.42 -24.30 -16.62
N ASP A 348 4.74 -24.45 -16.81
CA ASP A 348 5.44 -24.29 -18.10
C ASP A 348 5.10 -22.93 -18.77
N LEU A 349 5.22 -21.85 -17.98
CA LEU A 349 4.90 -20.50 -18.44
C LEU A 349 6.06 -19.90 -19.24
N ASP A 350 5.74 -19.21 -20.32
CA ASP A 350 6.74 -18.51 -21.13
C ASP A 350 7.20 -17.21 -20.45
N VAL A 351 8.42 -17.24 -19.90
CA VAL A 351 9.05 -16.12 -19.20
C VAL A 351 9.19 -14.87 -20.09
N GLU A 352 9.48 -15.04 -21.39
CA GLU A 352 9.63 -13.91 -22.30
C GLU A 352 8.29 -13.17 -22.47
N THR A 353 7.20 -13.93 -22.59
CA THR A 353 5.84 -13.38 -22.66
C THR A 353 5.46 -12.66 -21.36
N LEU A 354 5.75 -13.26 -20.20
CA LEU A 354 5.50 -12.61 -18.89
C LEU A 354 6.23 -11.27 -18.77
N ILE A 355 7.53 -11.24 -19.06
CA ILE A 355 8.32 -10.01 -19.01
C ILE A 355 7.83 -8.99 -20.03
N LYS A 356 7.49 -9.41 -21.25
CA LYS A 356 6.99 -8.52 -22.31
C LYS A 356 5.67 -7.86 -21.93
N ASN A 357 4.75 -8.61 -21.33
CA ASN A 357 3.40 -8.12 -21.03
C ASN A 357 3.38 -7.30 -19.74
N GLN A 358 4.21 -7.64 -18.77
CA GLN A 358 4.12 -7.09 -17.41
C GLN A 358 5.39 -6.34 -16.98
N GLY A 359 6.48 -6.46 -17.73
CA GLY A 359 7.76 -5.83 -17.42
C GLY A 359 8.65 -6.61 -16.44
N TYR A 360 8.12 -7.67 -15.79
CA TYR A 360 8.83 -8.52 -14.82
C TYR A 360 8.22 -9.92 -14.70
N LYS A 361 8.88 -10.83 -14.00
CA LYS A 361 8.47 -12.23 -13.84
C LYS A 361 7.38 -12.37 -12.78
N THR A 362 6.17 -11.93 -13.07
CA THR A 362 5.02 -12.11 -12.18
C THR A 362 4.03 -13.08 -12.81
N VAL A 363 3.48 -13.95 -12.00
CA VAL A 363 2.46 -14.93 -12.39
C VAL A 363 1.09 -14.30 -12.23
N GLN A 364 0.32 -14.19 -13.31
CA GLN A 364 -1.02 -13.59 -13.33
C GLN A 364 -2.03 -14.42 -12.51
N ASP A 365 -3.12 -13.79 -12.13
CA ASP A 365 -4.14 -14.40 -11.27
C ASP A 365 -4.75 -15.66 -11.89
N LYS A 366 -4.99 -15.69 -13.21
CA LYS A 366 -5.48 -16.88 -13.91
C LYS A 366 -4.56 -18.10 -13.72
N ASP A 367 -3.24 -17.89 -13.75
CA ASP A 367 -2.25 -18.93 -13.56
C ASP A 367 -2.08 -19.29 -12.07
N ALA A 368 -2.24 -18.32 -11.16
CA ALA A 368 -2.28 -18.57 -9.73
C ALA A 368 -3.48 -19.48 -9.36
N PHE A 369 -4.67 -19.22 -9.89
CA PHE A 369 -5.84 -20.09 -9.69
C PHE A 369 -5.66 -21.48 -10.31
N LYS A 370 -5.03 -21.56 -11.49
CA LYS A 370 -4.66 -22.83 -12.13
C LYS A 370 -3.68 -23.62 -11.26
N PHE A 371 -2.67 -22.96 -10.70
CA PHE A 371 -1.70 -23.58 -9.77
C PHE A 371 -2.39 -24.07 -8.50
N ALA A 372 -3.26 -23.26 -7.89
CA ALA A 372 -4.08 -23.68 -6.74
C ALA A 372 -4.87 -24.96 -7.04
N THR A 373 -5.50 -25.03 -8.21
CA THR A 373 -6.26 -26.22 -8.65
C THR A 373 -5.34 -27.45 -8.75
N THR A 374 -4.15 -27.29 -9.33
CA THR A 374 -3.18 -28.40 -9.45
C THR A 374 -2.74 -28.93 -8.09
N ILE A 375 -2.51 -28.05 -7.11
CA ILE A 375 -2.18 -28.45 -5.73
C ILE A 375 -3.37 -29.18 -5.10
N LEU A 376 -4.57 -28.64 -5.22
CA LEU A 376 -5.78 -29.19 -4.62
C LEU A 376 -6.18 -30.55 -5.19
N ASP A 377 -5.69 -30.91 -6.38
CA ASP A 377 -5.91 -32.24 -6.98
C ASP A 377 -5.06 -33.35 -6.33
N THR A 378 -4.03 -32.96 -5.58
CA THR A 378 -3.04 -33.92 -5.03
C THR A 378 -2.85 -33.83 -3.51
N ILE A 379 -3.36 -32.76 -2.87
CA ILE A 379 -3.16 -32.53 -1.45
C ILE A 379 -3.99 -33.50 -0.58
N SER A 380 -3.41 -33.95 0.53
CA SER A 380 -4.10 -34.81 1.50
C SER A 380 -4.74 -33.99 2.62
N GLU A 381 -5.93 -34.41 3.05
CA GLU A 381 -6.64 -33.82 4.20
C GLU A 381 -6.07 -34.29 5.53
N PRO A 382 -6.10 -33.47 6.61
CA PRO A 382 -6.56 -32.09 6.59
C PRO A 382 -5.48 -31.17 6.05
N PHE A 383 -5.86 -30.20 5.23
CA PHE A 383 -4.93 -29.24 4.63
C PHE A 383 -5.27 -27.78 4.90
N SER A 384 -4.27 -26.93 4.72
CA SER A 384 -4.41 -25.46 4.60
C SER A 384 -3.65 -24.98 3.38
N LEU A 385 -4.35 -24.37 2.44
CA LEU A 385 -3.78 -23.72 1.28
C LEU A 385 -3.96 -22.20 1.41
N THR A 386 -2.87 -21.46 1.41
CA THR A 386 -2.88 -19.98 1.39
C THR A 386 -2.20 -19.46 0.13
N PHE A 387 -2.86 -18.55 -0.58
CA PHE A 387 -2.26 -17.93 -1.76
C PHE A 387 -2.77 -16.52 -2.02
N PHE A 388 -2.03 -15.80 -2.89
CA PHE A 388 -2.24 -14.41 -3.24
C PHE A 388 -2.46 -14.24 -4.73
N THR A 389 -3.35 -13.32 -5.09
CA THR A 389 -3.45 -12.74 -6.44
C THR A 389 -2.56 -11.51 -6.55
N ILE A 390 -2.43 -10.93 -7.74
CA ILE A 390 -1.55 -9.78 -7.99
C ILE A 390 -2.09 -8.80 -9.03
N ASP A 391 -2.99 -9.23 -9.92
CA ASP A 391 -3.33 -8.45 -11.11
C ASP A 391 -3.90 -7.06 -10.80
N THR A 392 -4.57 -6.86 -9.68
CA THR A 392 -5.10 -5.55 -9.24
C THR A 392 -4.07 -4.63 -8.56
N HIS A 393 -2.77 -4.96 -8.61
CA HIS A 393 -1.70 -4.16 -8.01
C HIS A 393 -1.60 -2.76 -8.62
N ALA A 394 -1.41 -1.76 -7.73
CA ALA A 394 -1.25 -0.35 -8.15
C ALA A 394 -0.01 -0.17 -9.05
N PRO A 395 -0.01 0.81 -9.98
CA PRO A 395 -0.95 1.94 -10.10
C PRO A 395 -2.14 1.72 -11.06
N HIS A 396 -2.13 0.68 -11.89
CA HIS A 396 -3.16 0.48 -12.93
C HIS A 396 -3.57 -0.99 -13.13
N GLY A 397 -3.07 -1.89 -12.30
CA GLY A 397 -3.27 -3.32 -12.46
C GLY A 397 -2.41 -3.94 -13.57
N MET A 398 -2.48 -5.27 -13.67
CA MET A 398 -1.84 -6.06 -14.71
C MET A 398 -2.89 -6.51 -15.70
N TYR A 399 -3.03 -5.76 -16.79
CA TYR A 399 -4.05 -6.00 -17.80
C TYR A 399 -3.83 -7.33 -18.54
N ASP A 400 -4.87 -8.16 -18.58
CA ASP A 400 -4.91 -9.38 -19.36
C ASP A 400 -5.85 -9.23 -20.56
N PRO A 401 -5.33 -9.10 -21.81
CA PRO A 401 -6.14 -8.98 -23.01
C PRO A 401 -6.94 -10.24 -23.36
N ASP A 402 -6.58 -11.41 -22.82
CA ASP A 402 -7.32 -12.65 -23.01
C ASP A 402 -8.60 -12.70 -22.17
N CYS A 403 -8.64 -11.93 -21.07
CA CYS A 403 -9.82 -11.81 -20.24
C CYS A 403 -10.85 -10.85 -20.85
N ILE A 404 -10.50 -9.59 -21.02
CA ILE A 404 -11.35 -8.55 -21.61
C ILE A 404 -10.48 -7.63 -22.45
N LYS A 405 -10.83 -7.44 -23.72
CA LYS A 405 -10.15 -6.49 -24.61
C LYS A 405 -10.68 -5.08 -24.41
N ILE A 406 -9.77 -4.11 -24.34
CA ILE A 406 -10.05 -2.68 -24.34
C ILE A 406 -9.52 -2.02 -25.62
N GLU A 407 -10.18 -0.97 -26.09
CA GLU A 407 -9.77 -0.27 -27.30
C GLU A 407 -8.48 0.55 -27.11
N ASN A 408 -8.33 1.15 -25.95
CA ASN A 408 -7.17 1.97 -25.58
C ASN A 408 -6.38 1.35 -24.43
N GLU A 409 -5.43 0.49 -24.75
CA GLU A 409 -4.55 -0.16 -23.77
C GLU A 409 -3.61 0.80 -23.02
N LYS A 410 -3.63 2.10 -23.33
CA LYS A 410 -2.89 3.12 -22.59
C LYS A 410 -3.73 3.84 -21.55
N ASP A 411 -5.04 3.58 -21.51
CA ASP A 411 -5.94 4.12 -20.51
C ASP A 411 -5.81 3.32 -19.21
N ALA A 412 -5.05 3.86 -18.28
CA ALA A 412 -4.76 3.22 -17.01
C ALA A 412 -5.98 3.06 -16.09
N ASP A 413 -7.00 3.92 -16.21
CA ASP A 413 -8.25 3.78 -15.45
C ASP A 413 -9.09 2.64 -16.02
N GLU A 414 -9.14 2.52 -17.34
CA GLU A 414 -9.85 1.42 -18.02
C GLU A 414 -9.12 0.08 -17.80
N GLN A 415 -7.78 0.07 -17.82
CA GLN A 415 -7.01 -1.13 -17.45
C GLN A 415 -7.38 -1.62 -16.04
N LEU A 416 -7.36 -0.75 -15.05
CA LEU A 416 -7.68 -1.13 -13.66
C LEU A 416 -9.12 -1.63 -13.51
N LYS A 417 -10.09 -0.99 -14.17
CA LYS A 417 -11.49 -1.43 -14.16
C LYS A 417 -11.65 -2.84 -14.74
N VAL A 418 -11.00 -3.08 -15.88
CA VAL A 418 -11.04 -4.37 -16.55
C VAL A 418 -10.33 -5.43 -15.74
N THR A 419 -9.19 -5.11 -15.16
CA THR A 419 -8.46 -6.03 -14.29
C THR A 419 -9.29 -6.44 -13.08
N ALA A 420 -9.95 -5.50 -12.39
CA ALA A 420 -10.84 -5.82 -11.28
C ALA A 420 -11.99 -6.77 -11.70
N ARG A 421 -12.59 -6.53 -12.87
CA ARG A 421 -13.63 -7.43 -13.43
C ARG A 421 -13.07 -8.82 -13.75
N CYS A 422 -11.84 -8.90 -14.23
CA CYS A 422 -11.19 -10.16 -14.54
C CYS A 422 -10.94 -10.98 -13.28
N VAL A 423 -10.38 -10.37 -12.24
CA VAL A 423 -10.14 -11.02 -10.93
C VAL A 423 -11.47 -11.56 -10.36
N SER A 424 -12.54 -10.77 -10.40
CA SER A 424 -13.87 -11.19 -9.94
C SER A 424 -14.36 -12.45 -10.67
N ARG A 425 -14.24 -12.51 -12.00
CA ARG A 425 -14.64 -13.66 -12.82
C ARG A 425 -13.75 -14.89 -12.64
N GLU A 426 -12.43 -14.70 -12.54
CA GLU A 426 -11.49 -15.81 -12.36
C GLU A 426 -11.65 -16.45 -10.97
N LEU A 427 -11.90 -15.64 -9.93
CA LEU A 427 -12.24 -16.16 -8.60
C LEU A 427 -13.52 -17.00 -8.65
N ASP A 428 -14.58 -16.52 -9.30
CA ASP A 428 -15.84 -17.25 -9.40
C ASP A 428 -15.67 -18.59 -10.14
N LYS A 429 -14.96 -18.61 -11.27
CA LYS A 429 -14.63 -19.84 -11.99
C LYS A 429 -13.86 -20.83 -11.10
N PHE A 430 -12.89 -20.35 -10.34
CA PHE A 430 -12.13 -21.17 -9.42
C PHE A 430 -13.06 -21.78 -8.35
N LEU A 431 -13.89 -20.97 -7.70
CA LEU A 431 -14.83 -21.43 -6.67
C LEU A 431 -15.86 -22.43 -7.23
N ILE A 432 -16.38 -22.21 -8.44
CA ILE A 432 -17.25 -23.17 -9.12
C ILE A 432 -16.52 -24.50 -9.33
N SER A 433 -15.26 -24.47 -9.73
CA SER A 433 -14.47 -25.69 -9.95
C SER A 433 -14.28 -26.50 -8.65
N LEU A 434 -14.18 -25.82 -7.51
CA LEU A 434 -14.04 -26.47 -6.20
C LEU A 434 -15.29 -27.26 -5.78
N LYS A 435 -16.50 -26.83 -6.19
CA LYS A 435 -17.77 -27.50 -5.83
C LYS A 435 -17.83 -28.96 -6.28
N SER A 436 -17.05 -29.35 -7.28
CA SER A 436 -16.96 -30.71 -7.77
C SER A 436 -15.95 -31.61 -7.01
N LYS A 437 -15.15 -31.04 -6.13
CA LYS A 437 -14.11 -31.75 -5.39
C LYS A 437 -14.68 -32.47 -4.16
N THR A 438 -14.18 -33.65 -3.86
CA THR A 438 -14.66 -34.46 -2.73
C THR A 438 -14.48 -33.82 -1.37
N PHE A 439 -13.46 -32.99 -1.21
CA PHE A 439 -13.15 -32.27 0.02
C PHE A 439 -13.99 -30.98 0.21
N TYR A 440 -14.76 -30.55 -0.81
CA TYR A 440 -15.41 -29.23 -0.80
C TYR A 440 -16.29 -29.00 0.44
N GLU A 441 -17.16 -29.95 0.76
CA GLU A 441 -18.08 -29.84 1.91
C GLU A 441 -17.34 -29.73 3.26
N ASN A 442 -16.16 -30.31 3.33
CA ASN A 442 -15.29 -30.25 4.51
C ASN A 442 -14.21 -29.14 4.42
N THR A 443 -14.42 -28.11 3.62
CA THR A 443 -13.46 -27.03 3.41
C THR A 443 -14.06 -25.67 3.73
N SER A 444 -13.44 -24.94 4.66
CA SER A 444 -13.71 -23.53 4.90
C SER A 444 -12.91 -22.69 3.92
N ILE A 445 -13.58 -21.86 3.12
CA ILE A 445 -12.93 -20.95 2.18
C ILE A 445 -13.06 -19.54 2.73
N VAL A 446 -11.92 -18.89 2.90
CA VAL A 446 -11.82 -17.51 3.42
C VAL A 446 -11.15 -16.63 2.39
N ILE A 447 -11.80 -15.55 2.00
CA ILE A 447 -11.35 -14.63 0.95
C ILE A 447 -11.23 -13.24 1.55
N PHE A 448 -10.08 -12.63 1.39
CA PHE A 448 -9.81 -11.27 1.82
C PHE A 448 -9.28 -10.42 0.67
N GLY A 449 -9.70 -9.14 0.57
CA GLY A 449 -8.82 -8.13 0.01
C GLY A 449 -7.60 -8.03 0.92
N ASP A 450 -6.40 -8.11 0.38
CA ASP A 450 -5.20 -8.12 1.23
C ASP A 450 -5.02 -6.76 1.95
N HIS A 451 -5.15 -5.65 1.22
CA HIS A 451 -5.21 -4.29 1.74
C HIS A 451 -6.04 -3.40 0.80
N ARG A 452 -6.23 -2.14 1.17
CA ARG A 452 -6.89 -1.17 0.29
C ARG A 452 -5.97 -0.79 -0.86
N PHE A 453 -6.54 -0.54 -2.04
CA PHE A 453 -5.78 -0.13 -3.22
C PHE A 453 -4.87 1.07 -2.92
N MET A 454 -3.57 0.93 -3.16
CA MET A 454 -2.58 1.93 -2.79
C MET A 454 -2.53 3.13 -3.76
N GLY A 455 -3.14 3.00 -4.93
CA GLY A 455 -3.26 4.10 -5.89
C GLY A 455 -4.38 5.08 -5.55
N THR A 456 -4.45 6.16 -6.30
CA THR A 456 -5.52 7.16 -6.18
C THR A 456 -6.64 6.99 -7.21
N ARG A 457 -6.42 6.11 -8.22
CA ARG A 457 -7.37 5.86 -9.31
C ARG A 457 -8.61 5.17 -8.77
N LEU A 458 -9.78 5.48 -9.31
CA LEU A 458 -11.09 4.91 -8.97
C LEU A 458 -11.54 5.04 -7.51
N VAL A 459 -10.64 5.33 -6.58
CA VAL A 459 -10.89 5.35 -5.13
C VAL A 459 -10.73 6.72 -4.49
N LYS A 460 -10.37 7.74 -5.30
CA LYS A 460 -10.10 9.10 -4.82
C LYS A 460 -11.36 9.70 -4.18
N ASP A 461 -11.14 10.38 -3.06
CA ASP A 461 -12.17 11.14 -2.33
C ASP A 461 -13.31 10.26 -1.71
N PHE A 462 -13.16 8.93 -1.68
CA PHE A 462 -14.10 8.04 -1.00
C PHE A 462 -13.64 7.76 0.45
N PRO A 463 -14.38 8.24 1.46
CA PRO A 463 -13.89 8.20 2.86
C PRO A 463 -14.07 6.83 3.54
N ASP A 464 -15.02 6.00 3.11
CA ASP A 464 -15.39 4.74 3.77
C ASP A 464 -14.77 3.53 3.06
N ARG A 465 -13.47 3.57 2.80
CA ARG A 465 -12.73 2.49 2.14
C ARG A 465 -12.48 1.33 3.09
N LYS A 466 -12.81 0.10 2.63
CA LYS A 466 -12.67 -1.15 3.40
C LYS A 466 -12.18 -2.26 2.49
N TRP A 467 -11.30 -3.14 2.98
CA TRP A 467 -10.95 -4.36 2.26
C TRP A 467 -12.10 -5.38 2.34
N VAL A 468 -12.30 -6.14 1.24
CA VAL A 468 -13.38 -7.16 1.13
C VAL A 468 -13.07 -8.35 2.02
N ASN A 469 -14.12 -8.96 2.62
CA ASN A 469 -14.02 -10.24 3.31
C ASN A 469 -15.23 -11.13 3.00
N ILE A 470 -14.96 -12.43 2.77
CA ILE A 470 -16.01 -13.43 2.49
C ILE A 470 -15.61 -14.74 3.14
N PHE A 471 -16.56 -15.40 3.82
CA PHE A 471 -16.37 -16.69 4.46
C PHE A 471 -17.39 -17.67 3.90
N ILE A 472 -16.93 -18.66 3.14
CA ILE A 472 -17.76 -19.63 2.42
C ILE A 472 -17.62 -21.00 3.09
N ASN A 473 -18.73 -21.71 3.22
CA ASN A 473 -18.77 -23.09 3.73
C ASN A 473 -18.04 -23.25 5.08
N VAL A 474 -18.23 -22.30 5.99
CA VAL A 474 -17.58 -22.31 7.30
C VAL A 474 -18.35 -23.15 8.31
N SER A 475 -17.66 -23.69 9.31
CA SER A 475 -18.23 -24.56 10.33
C SER A 475 -19.16 -23.84 11.31
N LYS A 476 -19.01 -22.54 11.46
CA LYS A 476 -19.67 -21.77 12.51
C LYS A 476 -20.57 -20.67 11.93
N ILE A 477 -21.79 -20.59 12.43
CA ILE A 477 -22.68 -19.48 12.12
C ILE A 477 -22.39 -18.36 13.12
N PRO A 478 -22.34 -17.08 12.70
CA PRO A 478 -22.15 -15.97 13.63
C PRO A 478 -23.26 -15.94 14.69
N SER A 479 -22.88 -15.76 15.94
CA SER A 479 -23.81 -15.58 17.06
C SER A 479 -24.40 -14.16 17.13
N VAL A 480 -23.87 -13.24 16.29
CA VAL A 480 -24.26 -11.84 16.19
C VAL A 480 -24.49 -11.46 14.72
N GLU A 481 -25.17 -10.35 14.49
CA GLU A 481 -25.30 -9.80 13.13
C GLU A 481 -23.93 -9.49 12.52
N GLU A 482 -23.81 -9.64 11.19
CA GLU A 482 -22.56 -9.38 10.45
C GLU A 482 -22.14 -7.90 10.43
N LYS A 483 -22.95 -7.00 10.99
CA LYS A 483 -22.69 -5.54 11.14
C LYS A 483 -21.58 -5.22 12.16
N ARG A 484 -20.49 -5.99 12.14
CA ARG A 484 -19.35 -5.80 13.04
C ARG A 484 -18.43 -4.67 12.56
N ARG A 485 -17.84 -3.94 13.50
CA ARG A 485 -16.70 -3.06 13.20
C ARG A 485 -15.42 -3.73 13.70
N PHE A 486 -14.49 -3.97 12.80
CA PHE A 486 -13.31 -4.77 13.06
C PHE A 486 -12.12 -4.32 12.19
N SER A 487 -10.95 -4.84 12.49
CA SER A 487 -9.73 -4.59 11.71
C SER A 487 -8.94 -5.89 11.48
N ASP A 488 -7.81 -5.79 10.82
CA ASP A 488 -6.93 -6.91 10.46
C ASP A 488 -6.57 -7.82 11.64
N ILE A 489 -6.41 -7.23 12.83
CA ILE A 489 -6.03 -8.00 14.04
C ILE A 489 -7.07 -9.05 14.43
N ASP A 490 -8.34 -8.84 14.08
CA ASP A 490 -9.43 -9.72 14.44
C ASP A 490 -9.48 -11.00 13.58
N MET A 491 -8.72 -11.03 12.47
CA MET A 491 -8.73 -12.17 11.54
C MET A 491 -8.05 -13.41 12.12
N PHE A 492 -7.05 -13.28 12.99
CA PHE A 492 -6.38 -14.43 13.58
C PHE A 492 -7.36 -15.39 14.30
N PRO A 493 -8.11 -14.98 15.33
CA PRO A 493 -9.09 -15.86 15.95
C PRO A 493 -10.27 -16.21 15.03
N THR A 494 -10.64 -15.31 14.12
CA THR A 494 -11.78 -15.49 13.21
C THR A 494 -11.53 -16.59 12.17
N ILE A 495 -10.32 -16.68 11.59
CA ILE A 495 -9.93 -17.74 10.66
C ILE A 495 -10.04 -19.12 11.34
N LEU A 496 -9.49 -19.26 12.54
CA LEU A 496 -9.57 -20.51 13.29
C LEU A 496 -11.02 -20.87 13.62
N SER A 497 -11.82 -19.89 14.00
CA SER A 497 -13.25 -20.08 14.29
C SER A 497 -14.04 -20.50 13.06
N ALA A 498 -13.73 -19.96 11.87
CA ALA A 498 -14.32 -20.37 10.59
C ALA A 498 -14.05 -21.84 10.27
N MET A 499 -12.92 -22.39 10.72
CA MET A 499 -12.57 -23.82 10.62
C MET A 499 -13.19 -24.68 11.73
N GLY A 500 -13.95 -24.10 12.66
CA GLY A 500 -14.59 -24.82 13.75
C GLY A 500 -13.77 -24.92 15.03
N PHE A 501 -12.59 -24.30 15.12
CA PHE A 501 -11.87 -24.24 16.39
C PHE A 501 -12.67 -23.43 17.43
N SER A 502 -12.65 -23.89 18.67
CA SER A 502 -13.24 -23.18 19.80
C SER A 502 -12.14 -22.56 20.65
N ILE A 503 -12.20 -21.23 20.81
CA ILE A 503 -11.21 -20.44 21.50
C ILE A 503 -11.80 -19.95 22.82
N LYS A 504 -11.25 -20.37 23.96
CA LYS A 504 -11.72 -19.92 25.27
C LYS A 504 -11.54 -18.39 25.42
N GLY A 505 -12.66 -17.67 25.58
CA GLY A 505 -12.66 -16.21 25.68
C GLY A 505 -12.68 -15.48 24.33
N ASN A 506 -12.75 -16.20 23.20
CA ASN A 506 -12.93 -15.68 21.85
C ASN A 506 -11.88 -14.64 21.40
N LYS A 507 -10.65 -14.72 21.92
CA LYS A 507 -9.56 -13.76 21.63
C LYS A 507 -8.23 -14.47 21.44
N LEU A 508 -7.43 -14.01 20.47
CA LEU A 508 -6.02 -14.36 20.25
C LEU A 508 -5.27 -13.15 19.72
N GLY A 509 -4.03 -12.94 20.18
CA GLY A 509 -3.32 -11.71 19.88
C GLY A 509 -4.06 -10.51 20.48
N LEU A 510 -4.22 -9.45 19.73
CA LEU A 510 -5.12 -8.33 20.02
C LEU A 510 -6.54 -8.54 19.45
N GLY A 511 -6.73 -9.60 18.67
CA GLY A 511 -7.96 -9.82 17.89
C GLY A 511 -9.06 -10.52 18.67
N THR A 512 -10.27 -10.32 18.21
CA THR A 512 -11.52 -10.92 18.71
C THR A 512 -12.17 -11.75 17.60
N ASP A 513 -12.64 -12.95 17.91
CA ASP A 513 -13.40 -13.80 17.00
C ASP A 513 -14.73 -13.14 16.60
N LEU A 514 -14.88 -12.82 15.32
CA LEU A 514 -16.06 -12.13 14.78
C LEU A 514 -17.32 -13.01 14.79
N PHE A 515 -17.19 -14.32 14.91
CA PHE A 515 -18.33 -15.22 15.09
C PHE A 515 -18.92 -15.18 16.49
N SER A 516 -18.26 -14.52 17.45
CA SER A 516 -18.68 -14.41 18.85
C SER A 516 -19.37 -13.09 19.15
N GLU A 517 -20.05 -13.03 20.32
CA GLU A 517 -20.66 -11.80 20.86
C GLU A 517 -19.62 -10.83 21.48
N GLU A 518 -18.38 -11.26 21.64
CA GLU A 518 -17.34 -10.44 22.24
C GLU A 518 -17.03 -9.22 21.34
N LYS A 519 -16.98 -8.02 21.92
CA LYS A 519 -16.70 -6.79 21.19
C LYS A 519 -15.24 -6.71 20.77
N THR A 520 -14.99 -6.32 19.51
CA THR A 520 -13.65 -6.01 19.00
C THR A 520 -13.06 -4.77 19.68
N LEU A 521 -11.77 -4.55 19.51
CA LEU A 521 -11.13 -3.31 20.00
C LEU A 521 -11.64 -2.08 19.24
N VAL A 522 -11.93 -2.22 17.94
CA VAL A 522 -12.55 -1.14 17.14
C VAL A 522 -13.94 -0.77 17.68
N GLU A 523 -14.75 -1.76 18.09
CA GLU A 523 -16.08 -1.52 18.68
C GLU A 523 -15.99 -0.91 20.09
N LYS A 524 -14.93 -1.19 20.84
CA LYS A 524 -14.74 -0.68 22.21
C LYS A 524 -14.21 0.75 22.23
N MET A 525 -13.28 1.10 21.36
CA MET A 525 -12.55 2.37 21.47
C MET A 525 -12.49 3.20 20.18
N GLY A 526 -12.99 2.67 19.08
CA GLY A 526 -12.89 3.28 17.74
C GLY A 526 -11.53 3.06 17.07
N LEU A 527 -11.51 3.10 15.73
CA LEU A 527 -10.31 2.83 14.93
C LEU A 527 -9.18 3.82 15.22
N ASP A 528 -9.48 5.12 15.24
CA ASP A 528 -8.46 6.17 15.45
C ASP A 528 -7.77 6.04 16.82
N SER A 529 -8.54 5.67 17.86
CA SER A 529 -7.98 5.45 19.19
C SER A 529 -7.13 4.19 19.24
N LEU A 530 -7.61 3.12 18.58
CA LEU A 530 -6.87 1.86 18.46
C LEU A 530 -5.53 2.09 17.73
N ASN A 531 -5.55 2.75 16.59
CA ASN A 531 -4.35 3.03 15.81
C ASN A 531 -3.36 3.92 16.58
N LYS A 532 -3.83 4.92 17.32
CA LYS A 532 -2.97 5.71 18.22
C LYS A 532 -2.33 4.87 19.33
N GLU A 533 -2.99 3.86 19.84
CA GLU A 533 -2.38 2.95 20.83
C GLU A 533 -1.39 1.97 20.19
N ILE A 534 -1.70 1.47 18.98
CA ILE A 534 -0.80 0.61 18.20
C ILE A 534 0.49 1.35 17.82
N ASP A 535 0.40 2.61 17.43
CA ASP A 535 1.54 3.44 17.04
C ASP A 535 2.49 3.77 18.20
N LYS A 536 2.02 3.66 19.44
CA LYS A 536 2.89 3.79 20.59
C LYS A 536 3.81 2.59 20.71
N ILE A 537 5.10 2.84 20.79
CA ILE A 537 6.07 1.76 21.00
C ILE A 537 5.71 1.01 22.28
N SER A 538 5.30 -0.24 22.13
CA SER A 538 5.09 -1.10 23.27
C SER A 538 6.45 -1.52 23.84
N GLY A 539 6.82 -0.96 25.00
CA GLY A 539 8.01 -1.40 25.72
C GLY A 539 7.99 -2.89 26.05
N HIS A 540 6.80 -3.50 26.10
CA HIS A 540 6.62 -4.94 26.25
C HIS A 540 7.10 -5.71 25.02
N LEU A 541 6.72 -5.30 23.81
CA LEU A 541 7.20 -5.93 22.58
C LEU A 541 8.72 -5.81 22.43
N VAL A 542 9.29 -4.65 22.80
CA VAL A 542 10.75 -4.44 22.80
C VAL A 542 11.42 -5.32 23.82
N TYR A 543 10.89 -5.39 25.01
CA TYR A 543 11.47 -6.17 26.13
C TYR A 543 11.38 -7.69 25.85
N GLU A 544 10.25 -8.18 25.41
CA GLU A 544 10.12 -9.60 25.04
C GLU A 544 11.05 -9.99 23.90
N SER A 545 11.20 -9.15 22.88
CA SER A 545 12.15 -9.38 21.82
C SER A 545 13.60 -9.42 22.30
N TYR A 546 13.95 -8.56 23.24
CA TYR A 546 15.27 -8.56 23.86
C TYR A 546 15.53 -9.86 24.64
N LEU A 547 14.57 -10.31 25.44
CA LEU A 547 14.65 -11.57 26.18
C LEU A 547 14.77 -12.77 25.24
N LEU A 548 13.98 -12.82 24.17
CA LEU A 548 14.04 -13.88 23.16
C LEU A 548 15.39 -13.92 22.46
N LYS A 549 15.96 -12.76 22.07
CA LYS A 549 17.31 -12.69 21.50
C LYS A 549 18.40 -13.17 22.46
N LYS A 550 18.26 -12.85 23.74
CA LYS A 550 19.21 -13.29 24.79
C LYS A 550 19.17 -14.80 24.96
N ASN A 551 17.98 -15.39 25.07
CA ASN A 551 17.78 -16.82 25.24
C ASN A 551 18.26 -17.65 24.03
N LEU A 552 18.22 -17.08 22.80
CA LEU A 552 18.74 -17.72 21.59
C LEU A 552 20.26 -17.68 21.48
N LYS A 553 20.92 -16.69 22.10
CA LYS A 553 22.40 -16.63 22.15
C LYS A 553 22.99 -17.53 23.22
N GLU A 554 22.18 -17.97 24.19
CA GLU A 554 22.56 -18.85 25.29
C GLU A 554 22.28 -20.36 25.00
N LYS A 555 21.61 -20.66 23.88
CA LYS A 555 21.44 -22.00 23.29
C LYS A 555 22.37 -22.20 22.10
#